data_d6b86aaec85ca235d1af87e3022e51a4
#
_entry.id   d6b86aaec85ca235d1af87e3022e51a4
#
_cell.length_a   1.000
_cell.length_b   1.000
_cell.length_c   1.000
_cell.angle_alpha   90.00
_cell.angle_beta   90.00
_cell.angle_gamma   90.00
#
_symmetry.space_group_name_H-M   'P 1'
#
loop_
_entity.id
_entity.type
_entity.pdbx_description
1 polymer ?
#
loop_
_entity_poly.entity_id
_entity_poly.type
_entity_poly.pdbx_seq_one_letter_code
_entity_poly.pdbx_strand_id
1 'polypeptide(L)'
;MITANTIATAEGFEKFIALLPTNDATFNAAEAVAKCDKIGFYKDGEPCGIALCLVVEVGGKRIFFINALAVSTAADGGDIYLWLENKAREMDCDVIAFDSPRKGMLWNARRFGWEISNVRYQKYL
;
A
#
# COMPACT_ATOMS: atom_id res chain seq x y z
N MET A 1 -15.66 -9.46 -7.11
CA MET A 1 -15.08 -9.69 -5.78
C MET A 1 -13.56 -9.60 -5.85
N ILE A 2 -12.96 -8.91 -4.93
CA ILE A 2 -11.50 -8.81 -4.82
C ILE A 2 -10.99 -9.94 -3.93
N THR A 3 -9.98 -10.64 -4.42
CA THR A 3 -9.23 -11.61 -3.61
C THR A 3 -7.78 -11.15 -3.48
N ALA A 4 -7.07 -11.62 -2.48
CA ALA A 4 -5.70 -11.22 -2.23
C ALA A 4 -4.86 -12.38 -1.71
N ASN A 5 -3.58 -12.38 -2.07
CA ASN A 5 -2.60 -13.35 -1.59
C ASN A 5 -1.27 -12.66 -1.29
N THR A 6 -0.61 -13.12 -0.25
CA THR A 6 0.81 -12.81 -0.06
C THR A 6 1.61 -13.54 -1.13
N ILE A 7 2.48 -12.83 -1.83
CA ILE A 7 3.28 -13.38 -2.94
C ILE A 7 4.78 -13.17 -2.67
N ALA A 8 5.60 -14.11 -3.16
CA ALA A 8 7.05 -14.07 -2.92
C ALA A 8 7.76 -13.09 -3.84
N THR A 9 7.25 -12.90 -5.07
CA THR A 9 7.83 -12.02 -6.08
C THR A 9 6.75 -11.16 -6.72
N ALA A 10 7.15 -10.12 -7.44
CA ALA A 10 6.23 -9.27 -8.19
C ALA A 10 5.89 -9.81 -9.58
N GLU A 11 6.25 -11.07 -9.88
CA GLU A 11 5.94 -11.69 -11.17
C GLU A 11 4.42 -11.68 -11.44
N GLY A 12 4.04 -11.20 -12.62
CA GLY A 12 2.63 -11.01 -12.99
C GLY A 12 2.07 -9.64 -12.62
N PHE A 13 2.83 -8.82 -11.86
CA PHE A 13 2.39 -7.50 -11.39
C PHE A 13 3.28 -6.36 -11.89
N GLU A 14 4.13 -6.61 -12.88
CA GLU A 14 5.13 -5.65 -13.37
C GLU A 14 4.49 -4.34 -13.84
N LYS A 15 3.33 -4.42 -14.48
CA LYS A 15 2.61 -3.22 -14.95
C LYS A 15 2.16 -2.32 -13.80
N PHE A 16 1.89 -2.89 -12.62
CA PHE A 16 1.52 -2.12 -11.42
C PHE A 16 2.74 -1.51 -10.77
N ILE A 17 3.85 -2.22 -10.72
CA ILE A 17 5.12 -1.69 -10.23
C ILE A 17 5.54 -0.48 -11.07
N ALA A 18 5.32 -0.52 -12.38
CA ALA A 18 5.65 0.59 -13.28
C ALA A 18 4.82 1.87 -13.01
N LEU A 19 3.69 1.77 -12.31
CA LEU A 19 2.87 2.92 -11.91
C LEU A 19 3.39 3.62 -10.66
N LEU A 20 4.34 3.02 -9.94
CA LEU A 20 4.86 3.60 -8.71
C LEU A 20 5.73 4.82 -9.02
N PRO A 21 5.82 5.79 -8.07
CA PRO A 21 6.60 7.00 -8.29
C PRO A 21 8.07 6.69 -8.58
N THR A 22 8.63 7.34 -9.61
CA THR A 22 10.05 7.22 -9.94
C THR A 22 10.85 8.46 -9.56
N ASN A 23 10.15 9.56 -9.27
CA ASN A 23 10.75 10.86 -8.97
C ASN A 23 10.68 11.25 -7.50
N ASP A 24 10.38 10.31 -6.62
CA ASP A 24 10.34 10.55 -5.17
C ASP A 24 11.73 10.28 -4.59
N ALA A 25 12.35 11.31 -4.00
CA ALA A 25 13.68 11.20 -3.39
C ALA A 25 13.73 10.22 -2.22
N THR A 26 12.58 9.91 -1.61
CA THR A 26 12.49 9.03 -0.43
C THR A 26 11.96 7.64 -0.76
N PHE A 27 11.64 7.37 -2.01
CA PHE A 27 11.08 6.09 -2.44
C PHE A 27 11.87 5.49 -3.60
N ASN A 28 12.28 4.24 -3.44
CA ASN A 28 12.94 3.45 -4.48
C ASN A 28 12.12 2.17 -4.72
N ALA A 29 11.48 2.09 -5.88
CA ALA A 29 10.58 0.98 -6.20
C ALA A 29 11.29 -0.37 -6.19
N ALA A 30 12.49 -0.47 -6.76
CA ALA A 30 13.25 -1.73 -6.81
C ALA A 30 13.62 -2.21 -5.40
N GLU A 31 14.04 -1.30 -4.53
CA GLU A 31 14.36 -1.62 -3.14
C GLU A 31 13.11 -2.04 -2.38
N ALA A 32 11.99 -1.35 -2.57
CA ALA A 32 10.72 -1.67 -1.94
C ALA A 32 10.23 -3.07 -2.35
N VAL A 33 10.31 -3.40 -3.64
CA VAL A 33 9.96 -4.75 -4.13
C VAL A 33 10.84 -5.81 -3.49
N ALA A 34 12.12 -5.52 -3.31
CA ALA A 34 13.07 -6.49 -2.72
C ALA A 34 12.87 -6.69 -1.21
N LYS A 35 12.51 -5.64 -0.48
CA LYS A 35 12.48 -5.64 0.99
C LYS A 35 11.10 -5.78 1.62
N CYS A 36 10.05 -5.32 0.95
CA CYS A 36 8.70 -5.34 1.49
C CYS A 36 8.00 -6.68 1.28
N ASP A 37 7.07 -6.99 2.16
CA ASP A 37 6.09 -8.04 1.89
C ASP A 37 5.19 -7.59 0.75
N LYS A 38 4.87 -8.52 -0.14
CA LYS A 38 4.08 -8.25 -1.34
C LYS A 38 2.74 -8.92 -1.23
N ILE A 39 1.69 -8.14 -1.48
CA ILE A 39 0.31 -8.63 -1.48
C ILE A 39 -0.27 -8.35 -2.85
N GLY A 40 -0.58 -9.41 -3.60
CA GLY A 40 -1.23 -9.31 -4.89
C GLY A 40 -2.74 -9.33 -4.76
N PHE A 41 -3.42 -8.42 -5.45
CA PHE A 41 -4.87 -8.35 -5.50
C PHE A 41 -5.37 -8.82 -6.87
N TYR A 42 -6.48 -9.54 -6.85
CA TYR A 42 -7.08 -10.14 -8.04
C TYR A 42 -8.56 -9.80 -8.11
N LYS A 43 -9.04 -9.56 -9.32
CA LYS A 43 -10.47 -9.44 -9.62
C LYS A 43 -10.80 -10.43 -10.72
N ASP A 44 -11.74 -11.33 -10.44
CA ASP A 44 -12.13 -12.40 -11.37
C ASP A 44 -10.93 -13.23 -11.86
N GLY A 45 -9.99 -13.49 -10.96
CA GLY A 45 -8.79 -14.28 -11.25
C GLY A 45 -7.67 -13.52 -11.94
N GLU A 46 -7.87 -12.24 -12.31
CA GLU A 46 -6.86 -11.43 -12.97
C GLU A 46 -6.20 -10.46 -11.99
N PRO A 47 -4.87 -10.26 -12.08
CA PRO A 47 -4.20 -9.26 -11.25
C PRO A 47 -4.80 -7.87 -11.44
N CYS A 48 -5.16 -7.22 -10.33
CA CYS A 48 -5.72 -5.87 -10.37
C CYS A 48 -4.95 -4.87 -9.50
N GLY A 49 -3.94 -5.31 -8.78
CA GLY A 49 -3.12 -4.41 -7.98
C GLY A 49 -2.10 -5.14 -7.12
N ILE A 50 -1.19 -4.38 -6.52
CA ILE A 50 -0.19 -4.87 -5.60
C ILE A 50 0.03 -3.88 -4.47
N ALA A 51 0.21 -4.37 -3.25
CA ALA A 51 0.64 -3.60 -2.10
C ALA A 51 2.03 -4.07 -1.65
N LEU A 52 2.88 -3.13 -1.31
CA LEU A 52 4.20 -3.37 -0.71
C LEU A 52 4.15 -2.90 0.73
N CYS A 53 4.26 -3.81 1.68
CA CYS A 53 3.97 -3.54 3.09
C CYS A 53 5.11 -3.95 3.99
N LEU A 54 5.24 -3.27 5.13
CA LEU A 54 6.18 -3.61 6.19
C LEU A 54 5.47 -3.51 7.53
N VAL A 55 5.84 -4.37 8.46
CA VAL A 55 5.46 -4.20 9.85
C VAL A 55 6.64 -3.57 10.58
N VAL A 56 6.40 -2.42 11.20
CA VAL A 56 7.41 -1.68 11.97
C VAL A 56 6.91 -1.42 13.37
N GLU A 57 7.83 -1.25 14.32
CA GLU A 57 7.50 -0.88 15.69
C GLU A 57 8.08 0.49 16.02
N VAL A 58 7.22 1.40 16.46
CA VAL A 58 7.60 2.76 16.82
C VAL A 58 6.86 3.15 18.10
N GLY A 59 7.62 3.56 19.12
CA GLY A 59 7.04 4.03 20.38
C GLY A 59 6.18 2.98 21.09
N GLY A 60 6.55 1.71 20.98
CA GLY A 60 5.78 0.60 21.57
C GLY A 60 4.54 0.18 20.79
N LYS A 61 4.29 0.80 19.64
CA LYS A 61 3.17 0.46 18.76
C LYS A 61 3.66 -0.33 17.56
N ARG A 62 2.88 -1.32 17.17
CA ARG A 62 3.12 -2.13 16.00
C ARG A 62 2.31 -1.59 14.83
N ILE A 63 2.99 -1.16 13.78
CA ILE A 63 2.41 -0.45 12.64
C ILE A 63 2.50 -1.32 11.38
N PHE A 64 1.36 -1.55 10.74
CA PHE A 64 1.31 -2.09 9.40
C PHE A 64 1.43 -0.94 8.41
N PHE A 65 2.62 -0.77 7.85
CA PHE A 65 2.91 0.35 6.96
C PHE A 65 2.80 -0.07 5.51
N ILE A 66 1.90 0.58 4.77
CA ILE A 66 1.74 0.38 3.34
C ILE A 66 2.75 1.30 2.65
N ASN A 67 3.87 0.74 2.23
CA ASN A 67 4.95 1.50 1.61
C ASN A 67 4.59 1.93 0.18
N ALA A 68 3.85 1.10 -0.53
CA ALA A 68 3.35 1.43 -1.88
C ALA A 68 2.09 0.63 -2.18
N LEU A 69 1.20 1.24 -2.94
CA LEU A 69 -0.02 0.59 -3.42
C LEU A 69 -0.28 1.06 -4.85
N ALA A 70 -0.34 0.12 -5.78
CA ALA A 70 -0.67 0.40 -7.17
C ALA A 70 -1.84 -0.50 -7.58
N VAL A 71 -2.93 0.09 -8.02
CA VAL A 71 -4.15 -0.64 -8.38
C VAL A 71 -4.70 -0.13 -9.70
N SER A 72 -5.40 -1.00 -10.41
CA SER A 72 -6.11 -0.61 -11.63
C SER A 72 -7.39 0.13 -11.29
N THR A 73 -7.91 0.89 -12.25
CA THR A 73 -9.19 1.59 -12.10
C THR A 73 -10.37 0.64 -11.94
N ALA A 74 -10.22 -0.63 -12.33
CA ALA A 74 -11.25 -1.65 -12.16
C ALA A 74 -11.33 -2.20 -10.74
N ALA A 75 -10.33 -1.93 -9.89
CA ALA A 75 -10.31 -2.40 -8.51
C ALA A 75 -11.23 -1.55 -7.64
N ASP A 76 -11.90 -2.18 -6.69
CA ASP A 76 -12.65 -1.47 -5.65
C ASP A 76 -11.70 -1.09 -4.52
N GLY A 77 -11.43 0.23 -4.39
CA GLY A 77 -10.54 0.75 -3.36
C GLY A 77 -11.00 0.43 -1.94
N GLY A 78 -12.32 0.43 -1.70
CA GLY A 78 -12.89 0.10 -0.39
C GLY A 78 -12.60 -1.34 0.01
N ASP A 79 -12.77 -2.28 -0.91
CA ASP A 79 -12.46 -3.69 -0.67
C ASP A 79 -10.97 -3.90 -0.38
N ILE A 80 -10.10 -3.20 -1.09
CA ILE A 80 -8.65 -3.28 -0.91
C ILE A 80 -8.25 -2.75 0.48
N TYR A 81 -8.75 -1.58 0.87
CA TYR A 81 -8.48 -1.01 2.19
C TYR A 81 -9.00 -1.92 3.31
N LEU A 82 -10.19 -2.46 3.17
CA LEU A 82 -10.77 -3.38 4.16
C LEU A 82 -9.92 -4.64 4.30
N TRP A 83 -9.46 -5.19 3.19
CA TRP A 83 -8.60 -6.37 3.22
C TRP A 83 -7.28 -6.08 3.95
N LEU A 84 -6.66 -4.93 3.66
CA LEU A 84 -5.40 -4.52 4.30
C LEU A 84 -5.60 -4.28 5.80
N GLU A 85 -6.69 -3.65 6.21
CA GLU A 85 -7.01 -3.45 7.63
C GLU A 85 -7.19 -4.79 8.36
N ASN A 86 -7.90 -5.73 7.74
CA ASN A 86 -8.09 -7.06 8.32
C ASN A 86 -6.76 -7.81 8.44
N LYS A 87 -5.89 -7.68 7.45
CA LYS A 87 -4.54 -8.27 7.48
C LYS A 87 -3.70 -7.67 8.60
N ALA A 88 -3.77 -6.36 8.79
CA ALA A 88 -3.07 -5.68 9.88
C ALA A 88 -3.55 -6.20 11.25
N ARG A 89 -4.86 -6.41 11.41
CA ARG A 89 -5.41 -7.01 12.65
C ARG A 89 -4.94 -8.44 12.87
N GLU A 90 -4.91 -9.26 11.83
CA GLU A 90 -4.38 -10.63 11.90
C GLU A 90 -2.91 -10.67 12.36
N MET A 91 -2.14 -9.67 12.00
CA MET A 91 -0.73 -9.53 12.35
C MET A 91 -0.51 -8.83 13.69
N ASP A 92 -1.56 -8.61 14.46
CA ASP A 92 -1.53 -7.94 15.76
C ASP A 92 -0.96 -6.53 15.71
N CYS A 93 -1.24 -5.81 14.61
CA CYS A 93 -0.84 -4.42 14.48
C CYS A 93 -1.85 -3.49 15.17
N ASP A 94 -1.33 -2.45 15.81
CA ASP A 94 -2.14 -1.42 16.49
C ASP A 94 -2.61 -0.34 15.53
N VAL A 95 -1.84 -0.13 14.46
CA VAL A 95 -2.05 0.97 13.52
C VAL A 95 -1.80 0.47 12.11
N ILE A 96 -2.58 0.98 11.17
CA ILE A 96 -2.31 0.87 9.74
C ILE A 96 -2.05 2.28 9.20
N ALA A 97 -1.01 2.45 8.40
CA ALA A 97 -0.58 3.76 7.91
C ALA A 97 -0.03 3.70 6.50
N PHE A 98 -0.14 4.80 5.79
CA PHE A 98 0.53 4.99 4.51
C PHE A 98 0.84 6.47 4.30
N ASP A 99 1.84 6.76 3.45
CA ASP A 99 2.12 8.09 2.96
C ASP A 99 1.73 8.19 1.49
N SER A 100 1.15 9.31 1.08
CA SER A 100 0.83 9.55 -0.32
C SER A 100 0.90 11.04 -0.64
N PRO A 101 1.59 11.43 -1.73
CA PRO A 101 1.58 12.80 -2.21
C PRO A 101 0.32 13.15 -3.01
N ARG A 102 -0.53 12.19 -3.33
CA ARG A 102 -1.71 12.39 -4.18
C ARG A 102 -2.86 12.99 -3.38
N LYS A 103 -3.39 14.13 -3.82
CA LYS A 103 -4.54 14.79 -3.18
C LYS A 103 -5.78 13.92 -3.15
N GLY A 104 -6.02 13.11 -4.18
CA GLY A 104 -7.15 12.20 -4.24
C GLY A 104 -7.12 11.14 -3.16
N MET A 105 -5.93 10.73 -2.70
CA MET A 105 -5.78 9.75 -1.63
C MET A 105 -6.27 10.30 -0.28
N LEU A 106 -6.09 11.60 -0.04
CA LEU A 106 -6.62 12.23 1.17
C LEU A 106 -8.14 12.10 1.26
N TRP A 107 -8.83 12.38 0.17
CA TRP A 107 -10.28 12.26 0.13
C TRP A 107 -10.74 10.82 0.34
N ASN A 108 -10.09 9.86 -0.34
CA ASN A 108 -10.38 8.44 -0.18
C ASN A 108 -10.11 7.96 1.25
N ALA A 109 -9.00 8.38 1.85
CA ALA A 109 -8.66 8.02 3.22
C ALA A 109 -9.73 8.46 4.20
N ARG A 110 -10.19 9.70 4.11
CA ARG A 110 -11.26 10.23 4.96
C ARG A 110 -12.58 9.49 4.77
N ARG A 111 -12.92 9.16 3.53
CA ARG A 111 -14.13 8.43 3.20
C ARG A 111 -14.19 7.06 3.88
N PHE A 112 -13.04 6.42 4.09
CA PHE A 112 -12.93 5.11 4.73
C PHE A 112 -12.49 5.18 6.20
N GLY A 113 -12.61 6.36 6.83
CA GLY A 113 -12.37 6.53 8.26
C GLY A 113 -10.91 6.68 8.68
N TRP A 114 -10.03 7.02 7.74
CA TRP A 114 -8.62 7.27 8.03
C TRP A 114 -8.40 8.73 8.41
N GLU A 115 -7.41 8.97 9.25
CA GLU A 115 -7.03 10.31 9.71
C GLU A 115 -5.66 10.69 9.16
N ILE A 116 -5.43 12.00 8.96
CA ILE A 116 -4.10 12.51 8.65
C ILE A 116 -3.30 12.52 9.94
N SER A 117 -2.21 11.74 10.00
CA SER A 117 -1.30 11.78 11.13
C SER A 117 0.00 12.52 10.82
N ASN A 118 0.34 12.67 9.53
CA ASN A 118 1.58 13.28 9.12
C ASN A 118 1.45 13.88 7.72
N VAL A 119 2.17 14.99 7.46
CA VAL A 119 2.27 15.62 6.14
C VAL A 119 3.74 15.72 5.77
N ARG A 120 4.11 15.15 4.61
CA ARG A 120 5.48 15.21 4.13
C ARG A 120 5.70 16.48 3.31
N TYR A 121 6.75 17.22 3.66
CA TYR A 121 7.26 18.34 2.87
C TYR A 121 8.63 17.96 2.32
N GLN A 122 8.84 18.14 1.03
CA GLN A 122 10.13 17.84 0.42
C GLN A 122 10.47 18.85 -0.67
N LYS A 123 11.75 19.03 -0.90
CA LYS A 123 12.26 19.92 -1.94
C LYS A 123 13.41 19.23 -2.66
N TYR A 124 13.30 19.15 -3.96
CA TYR A 124 14.39 18.66 -4.81
C TYR A 124 15.42 19.78 -5.00
N LEU A 125 16.68 19.47 -4.74
CA LEU A 125 17.80 20.44 -4.84
C LEU A 125 18.57 20.29 -6.13
#